data_b0f783cd1bd149aa52d1b9565f9569ab
#
_entry.id   b0f783cd1bd149aa52d1b9565f9569ab
#
_cell.length_a   1.000
_cell.length_b   1.000
_cell.length_c   1.000
_cell.angle_alpha   90.00
_cell.angle_beta   90.00
_cell.angle_gamma   90.00
#
_symmetry.space_group_name_H-M   'P 1'
#
loop_
_entity.id
_entity.type
_entity.pdbx_description
1 polymer ?
#
loop_
_entity_poly.entity_id
_entity_poly.type
_entity_poly.pdbx_seq_one_letter_code
_entity_poly.pdbx_strand_id
1 'polypeptide(L)'
;QKDIIEKACNKIYKKVANYKTDKYGLIHIDLRLTNIIVGKTTGVIDFDDCGYGYFMQDLASSVSFLENSPQLSTLIENWYKGYEEVMPLDSKDKEMAKTFMLARQIQLLAWVTSHSKSTYVQGIDKDFPLKCFINAEKYLKYGDF
;
A
#
# COMPACT_ATOMS: atom_id res chain seq x y z
N GLN A 1 0.50 19.90 -8.50
CA GLN A 1 0.51 18.45 -8.30
C GLN A 1 1.84 17.95 -7.74
N LYS A 2 2.99 18.34 -8.33
CA LYS A 2 4.32 17.96 -7.83
C LYS A 2 4.51 18.33 -6.36
N ASP A 3 4.20 19.56 -6.00
CA ASP A 3 4.34 20.07 -4.61
C ASP A 3 3.50 19.28 -3.60
N ILE A 4 2.32 18.79 -4.01
CA ILE A 4 1.45 17.97 -3.15
C ILE A 4 2.13 16.64 -2.85
N ILE A 5 2.65 15.97 -3.88
CA ILE A 5 3.37 14.69 -3.73
C ILE A 5 4.62 14.88 -2.87
N GLU A 6 5.42 15.91 -3.10
CA GLU A 6 6.61 16.20 -2.29
C GLU A 6 6.26 16.42 -0.81
N LYS A 7 5.21 17.19 -0.53
CA LYS A 7 4.73 17.39 0.85
C LYS A 7 4.24 16.10 1.47
N ALA A 8 3.51 15.26 0.71
CA ALA A 8 3.03 13.97 1.17
C ALA A 8 4.21 13.03 1.48
N CYS A 9 5.21 12.93 0.59
CA CYS A 9 6.43 12.16 0.83
C CYS A 9 7.17 12.62 2.09
N ASN A 10 7.31 13.92 2.31
CA ASN A 10 7.95 14.47 3.50
C ASN A 10 7.17 14.13 4.79
N LYS A 11 5.83 14.16 4.74
CA LYS A 11 4.99 13.76 5.89
C LYS A 11 5.10 12.26 6.16
N ILE A 12 5.06 11.42 5.11
CA ILE A 12 5.26 9.97 5.19
C ILE A 12 6.62 9.67 5.81
N TYR A 13 7.69 10.26 5.27
CA TYR A 13 9.06 10.06 5.79
C TYR A 13 9.15 10.35 7.29
N LYS A 14 8.61 11.49 7.73
CA LYS A 14 8.61 11.86 9.16
C LYS A 14 7.82 10.85 10.02
N LYS A 15 6.66 10.37 9.55
CA LYS A 15 5.88 9.35 10.26
C LYS A 15 6.64 8.04 10.36
N VAL A 16 7.19 7.54 9.24
CA VAL A 16 7.95 6.29 9.20
C VAL A 16 9.21 6.37 10.08
N ALA A 17 9.95 7.49 10.03
CA ALA A 17 11.15 7.68 10.87
C ALA A 17 10.85 7.63 12.38
N ASN A 18 9.63 7.98 12.78
CA ASN A 18 9.17 7.94 14.17
C ASN A 18 8.39 6.66 14.53
N TYR A 19 8.14 5.79 13.57
CA TYR A 19 7.42 4.55 13.77
C TYR A 19 8.33 3.52 14.46
N LYS A 20 8.18 3.39 15.77
CA LYS A 20 8.90 2.41 16.59
C LYS A 20 8.03 1.18 16.75
N THR A 21 8.44 0.09 16.12
CA THR A 21 7.76 -1.20 16.12
C THR A 21 8.79 -2.33 16.04
N ASP A 22 8.43 -3.49 16.54
CA ASP A 22 9.12 -4.76 16.34
C ASP A 22 8.68 -5.49 15.06
N LYS A 23 7.66 -4.95 14.37
CA LYS A 23 7.07 -5.51 13.15
C LYS A 23 7.83 -5.05 11.91
N TYR A 24 9.11 -5.40 11.88
CA TYR A 24 10.03 -5.16 10.78
C TYR A 24 10.80 -6.45 10.48
N GLY A 25 10.80 -6.91 9.25
CA GLY A 25 11.43 -8.17 8.85
C GLY A 25 11.30 -8.43 7.37
N LEU A 26 11.43 -9.69 6.98
CA LEU A 26 11.24 -10.09 5.59
C LEU A 26 9.76 -9.95 5.19
N ILE A 27 9.51 -9.23 4.11
CA ILE A 27 8.19 -8.99 3.53
C ILE A 27 8.22 -9.29 2.03
N HIS A 28 7.03 -9.47 1.45
CA HIS A 28 6.88 -9.74 0.02
C HIS A 28 7.09 -8.49 -0.84
N ILE A 29 6.72 -7.31 -0.34
CA ILE A 29 6.75 -5.99 -0.99
C ILE A 29 5.72 -5.84 -2.12
N ASP A 30 5.47 -6.85 -2.94
CA ASP A 30 4.48 -6.83 -4.02
C ASP A 30 3.34 -7.84 -3.80
N LEU A 31 2.78 -7.92 -2.59
CA LEU A 31 1.71 -8.86 -2.20
C LEU A 31 0.35 -8.44 -2.78
N ARG A 32 0.28 -8.22 -4.09
CA ARG A 32 -0.98 -7.88 -4.78
C ARG A 32 -1.88 -9.10 -4.94
N LEU A 33 -3.18 -8.87 -5.12
CA LEU A 33 -4.14 -9.96 -5.35
C LEU A 33 -3.78 -10.81 -6.58
N THR A 34 -3.10 -10.24 -7.57
CA THR A 34 -2.60 -10.97 -8.76
C THR A 34 -1.49 -11.98 -8.43
N ASN A 35 -0.82 -11.81 -7.29
CA ASN A 35 0.24 -12.70 -6.81
C ASN A 35 -0.27 -13.72 -5.78
N ILE A 36 -1.60 -13.82 -5.63
CA ILE A 36 -2.26 -14.78 -4.74
C ILE A 36 -3.03 -15.78 -5.59
N ILE A 37 -2.67 -17.06 -5.47
CA ILE A 37 -3.35 -18.16 -6.14
C ILE A 37 -4.32 -18.80 -5.16
N VAL A 38 -5.61 -18.77 -5.47
CA VAL A 38 -6.67 -19.35 -4.65
C VAL A 38 -7.08 -20.70 -5.23
N GLY A 39 -6.99 -21.77 -4.41
CA GLY A 39 -7.37 -23.14 -4.79
C GLY A 39 -7.80 -23.94 -3.55
N LYS A 40 -7.49 -25.23 -3.51
CA LYS A 40 -7.66 -26.02 -2.28
C LYS A 40 -6.81 -25.48 -1.13
N THR A 41 -5.68 -24.90 -1.46
CA THR A 41 -4.81 -24.14 -0.57
C THR A 41 -4.52 -22.79 -1.23
N THR A 42 -4.30 -21.76 -0.41
CA THR A 42 -3.86 -20.46 -0.92
C THR A 42 -2.34 -20.47 -1.07
N GLY A 43 -1.85 -20.05 -2.23
CA GLY A 43 -0.43 -19.88 -2.52
C GLY A 43 -0.09 -18.42 -2.82
N VAL A 44 1.13 -18.02 -2.50
CA VAL A 44 1.70 -16.72 -2.85
C VAL A 44 2.86 -16.95 -3.80
N ILE A 45 2.96 -16.13 -4.85
CA ILE A 45 3.98 -16.24 -5.90
C ILE A 45 4.64 -14.87 -6.13
N ASP A 46 5.70 -14.85 -6.93
CA ASP A 46 6.39 -13.63 -7.37
C ASP A 46 7.13 -12.91 -6.23
N PHE A 47 8.11 -13.62 -5.66
CA PHE A 47 8.96 -13.14 -4.56
C PHE A 47 10.18 -12.34 -5.03
N ASP A 48 10.24 -11.93 -6.28
CA ASP A 48 11.43 -11.27 -6.86
C ASP A 48 11.76 -9.95 -6.14
N ASP A 49 10.74 -9.24 -5.65
CA ASP A 49 10.87 -7.99 -4.92
C ASP A 49 11.04 -8.15 -3.40
N CYS A 50 11.00 -9.40 -2.88
CA CYS A 50 11.00 -9.63 -1.44
C CYS A 50 12.24 -9.01 -0.76
N GLY A 51 12.04 -8.45 0.43
CA GLY A 51 13.10 -7.75 1.15
C GLY A 51 12.71 -7.37 2.57
N TYR A 52 13.59 -6.66 3.25
CA TYR A 52 13.33 -6.20 4.61
C TYR A 52 12.50 -4.91 4.60
N GLY A 53 11.41 -4.92 5.33
CA GLY A 53 10.50 -3.77 5.45
C GLY A 53 9.54 -3.91 6.63
N TYR A 54 8.67 -2.93 6.79
CA TYR A 54 7.61 -2.97 7.79
C TYR A 54 6.47 -3.88 7.33
N PHE A 55 5.95 -4.72 8.22
CA PHE A 55 4.91 -5.71 7.84
C PHE A 55 3.64 -5.07 7.27
N MET A 56 3.30 -3.84 7.73
CA MET A 56 2.17 -3.09 7.15
C MET A 56 2.37 -2.64 5.69
N GLN A 57 3.59 -2.75 5.14
CA GLN A 57 3.81 -2.52 3.72
C GLN A 57 3.18 -3.62 2.85
N ASP A 58 3.11 -4.87 3.35
CA ASP A 58 2.41 -5.95 2.63
C ASP A 58 0.89 -5.77 2.66
N LEU A 59 0.31 -5.24 3.74
CA LEU A 59 -1.07 -4.77 3.70
C LEU A 59 -1.27 -3.73 2.60
N ALA A 60 -0.40 -2.72 2.57
CA ALA A 60 -0.49 -1.64 1.58
C ALA A 60 -0.38 -2.17 0.15
N SER A 61 0.51 -3.13 -0.10
CA SER A 61 0.66 -3.73 -1.42
C SER A 61 -0.52 -4.62 -1.80
N SER A 62 -1.15 -5.31 -0.85
CA SER A 62 -2.31 -6.17 -1.09
C SER A 62 -3.55 -5.42 -1.60
N VAL A 63 -3.67 -4.14 -1.29
CA VAL A 63 -4.77 -3.27 -1.75
C VAL A 63 -4.37 -2.31 -2.87
N SER A 64 -3.22 -2.55 -3.52
CA SER A 64 -2.74 -1.74 -4.65
C SER A 64 -3.80 -1.61 -5.75
N PHE A 65 -4.05 -0.39 -6.20
CA PHE A 65 -5.08 0.01 -7.15
C PHE A 65 -6.54 -0.11 -6.65
N LEU A 66 -6.75 -0.52 -5.40
CA LEU A 66 -8.06 -0.65 -4.76
C LEU A 66 -8.31 0.43 -3.70
N GLU A 67 -7.41 1.40 -3.55
CA GLU A 67 -7.46 2.43 -2.49
C GLU A 67 -8.71 3.30 -2.55
N ASN A 68 -9.36 3.39 -3.71
CA ASN A 68 -10.61 4.11 -3.91
C ASN A 68 -11.81 3.18 -4.12
N SER A 69 -11.65 1.87 -3.88
CA SER A 69 -12.74 0.90 -3.97
C SER A 69 -13.71 1.04 -2.79
N PRO A 70 -15.01 0.91 -3.00
CA PRO A 70 -15.99 0.83 -1.91
C PRO A 70 -15.76 -0.38 -0.99
N GLN A 71 -14.99 -1.38 -1.43
CA GLN A 71 -14.66 -2.58 -0.66
C GLN A 71 -13.39 -2.42 0.17
N LEU A 72 -12.67 -1.29 0.10
CA LEU A 72 -11.38 -1.11 0.74
C LEU A 72 -11.41 -1.40 2.25
N SER A 73 -12.40 -0.87 2.96
CA SER A 73 -12.53 -1.11 4.41
C SER A 73 -12.68 -2.59 4.74
N THR A 74 -13.53 -3.30 3.99
CA THR A 74 -13.74 -4.75 4.17
C THR A 74 -12.47 -5.55 3.88
N LEU A 75 -11.71 -5.17 2.84
CA LEU A 75 -10.43 -5.81 2.53
C LEU A 75 -9.42 -5.63 3.66
N ILE A 76 -9.28 -4.41 4.17
CA ILE A 76 -8.37 -4.09 5.28
C ILE A 76 -8.78 -4.83 6.57
N GLU A 77 -10.08 -4.83 6.90
CA GLU A 77 -10.59 -5.54 8.09
C GLU A 77 -10.33 -7.04 8.03
N ASN A 78 -10.56 -7.67 6.87
CA ASN A 78 -10.29 -9.09 6.69
C ASN A 78 -8.79 -9.39 6.71
N TRP A 79 -7.97 -8.49 6.16
CA TRP A 79 -6.51 -8.61 6.26
C TRP A 79 -6.06 -8.57 7.72
N TYR A 80 -6.56 -7.62 8.53
CA TYR A 80 -6.25 -7.57 9.96
C TYR A 80 -6.68 -8.85 10.68
N LYS A 81 -7.88 -9.35 10.43
CA LYS A 81 -8.36 -10.59 11.07
C LYS A 81 -7.43 -11.76 10.80
N GLY A 82 -7.06 -11.99 9.51
CA GLY A 82 -6.15 -13.08 9.18
C GLY A 82 -4.74 -12.87 9.76
N TYR A 83 -4.24 -11.64 9.76
CA TYR A 83 -2.92 -11.34 10.29
C TYR A 83 -2.85 -11.51 11.82
N GLU A 84 -3.87 -11.07 12.53
CA GLU A 84 -3.96 -11.15 13.99
C GLU A 84 -4.11 -12.59 14.51
N GLU A 85 -4.43 -13.58 13.66
CA GLU A 85 -4.36 -15.01 14.02
C GLU A 85 -2.92 -15.46 14.30
N VAL A 86 -1.92 -14.78 13.75
CA VAL A 86 -0.50 -15.13 13.87
C VAL A 86 0.27 -14.12 14.72
N MET A 87 0.00 -12.84 14.52
CA MET A 87 0.73 -11.74 15.15
C MET A 87 -0.22 -10.60 15.54
N PRO A 88 -0.29 -10.22 16.80
CA PRO A 88 -1.17 -9.13 17.23
C PRO A 88 -0.71 -7.79 16.65
N LEU A 89 -1.69 -6.97 16.26
CA LEU A 89 -1.48 -5.60 15.79
C LEU A 89 -1.93 -4.61 16.87
N ASP A 90 -1.12 -3.60 17.11
CA ASP A 90 -1.51 -2.48 17.97
C ASP A 90 -2.18 -1.34 17.18
N SER A 91 -2.64 -0.32 17.90
CA SER A 91 -3.28 0.83 17.27
C SER A 91 -2.34 1.63 16.36
N LYS A 92 -1.03 1.64 16.67
CA LYS A 92 -0.02 2.34 15.86
C LYS A 92 0.21 1.62 14.54
N ASP A 93 0.22 0.29 14.53
CA ASP A 93 0.33 -0.51 13.30
C ASP A 93 -0.84 -0.18 12.37
N LYS A 94 -2.07 -0.18 12.91
CA LYS A 94 -3.29 0.13 12.16
C LYS A 94 -3.32 1.59 11.65
N GLU A 95 -2.82 2.54 12.45
CA GLU A 95 -2.66 3.94 12.04
C GLU A 95 -1.64 4.07 10.89
N MET A 96 -0.53 3.32 10.96
CA MET A 96 0.52 3.35 9.95
C MET A 96 0.11 2.72 8.63
N ALA A 97 -0.90 1.83 8.62
CA ALA A 97 -1.38 1.20 7.39
C ALA A 97 -1.75 2.23 6.31
N LYS A 98 -2.49 3.29 6.66
CA LYS A 98 -2.85 4.38 5.73
C LYS A 98 -1.63 5.12 5.20
N THR A 99 -0.62 5.32 6.04
CA THR A 99 0.64 5.94 5.64
C THR A 99 1.37 5.09 4.60
N PHE A 100 1.44 3.77 4.82
CA PHE A 100 2.07 2.85 3.87
C PHE A 100 1.25 2.69 2.58
N MET A 101 -0.10 2.72 2.67
CA MET A 101 -0.96 2.68 1.48
C MET A 101 -0.71 3.90 0.58
N LEU A 102 -0.62 5.10 1.13
CA LEU A 102 -0.29 6.28 0.33
C LEU A 102 1.14 6.21 -0.22
N ALA A 103 2.11 5.74 0.59
CA ALA A 103 3.48 5.54 0.12
C ALA A 103 3.52 4.59 -1.09
N ARG A 104 2.80 3.46 -1.00
CA ARG A 104 2.68 2.49 -2.10
C ARG A 104 2.00 3.11 -3.32
N GLN A 105 0.93 3.86 -3.14
CA GLN A 105 0.23 4.52 -4.25
C GLN A 105 1.12 5.53 -4.98
N ILE A 106 1.94 6.31 -4.25
CA ILE A 106 2.92 7.23 -4.85
C ILE A 106 4.03 6.46 -5.58
N GLN A 107 4.52 5.35 -5.01
CA GLN A 107 5.48 4.46 -5.68
C GLN A 107 4.92 3.94 -7.00
N LEU A 108 3.67 3.46 -6.99
CA LEU A 108 3.00 2.98 -8.19
C LEU A 108 2.75 4.09 -9.20
N LEU A 109 2.46 5.33 -8.76
CA LEU A 109 2.34 6.47 -9.67
C LEU A 109 3.64 6.71 -10.45
N ALA A 110 4.79 6.63 -9.78
CA ALA A 110 6.10 6.74 -10.44
C ALA A 110 6.33 5.58 -11.41
N TRP A 111 5.98 4.35 -11.01
CA TRP A 111 6.12 3.15 -11.85
C TRP A 111 5.22 3.22 -13.09
N VAL A 112 3.94 3.56 -12.94
CA VAL A 112 2.99 3.73 -14.05
C VAL A 112 3.48 4.79 -15.03
N THR A 113 4.03 5.89 -14.52
CA THR A 113 4.56 6.98 -15.36
C THR A 113 5.77 6.51 -16.18
N SER A 114 6.70 5.79 -15.56
CA SER A 114 7.91 5.28 -16.23
C SER A 114 7.63 4.15 -17.22
N HIS A 115 6.57 3.37 -17.00
CA HIS A 115 6.17 2.22 -17.83
C HIS A 115 4.92 2.48 -18.69
N SER A 116 4.63 3.75 -18.98
CA SER A 116 3.40 4.19 -19.67
C SER A 116 3.14 3.53 -21.04
N LYS A 117 4.19 2.98 -21.68
CA LYS A 117 4.09 2.27 -22.97
C LYS A 117 3.76 0.77 -22.81
N SER A 118 3.80 0.19 -21.61
CA SER A 118 3.50 -1.23 -21.42
C SER A 118 1.99 -1.49 -21.57
N THR A 119 1.63 -2.63 -22.14
CA THR A 119 0.22 -3.05 -22.28
C THR A 119 -0.46 -3.21 -20.93
N TYR A 120 0.27 -3.64 -19.92
CA TYR A 120 -0.25 -3.75 -18.55
C TYR A 120 -0.68 -2.37 -18.01
N VAL A 121 0.20 -1.38 -18.12
CA VAL A 121 -0.08 -0.01 -17.65
C VAL A 121 -1.23 0.63 -18.42
N GLN A 122 -1.34 0.35 -19.72
CA GLN A 122 -2.48 0.82 -20.54
C GLN A 122 -3.83 0.26 -20.07
N GLY A 123 -3.84 -0.88 -19.37
CA GLY A 123 -5.03 -1.47 -18.75
C GLY A 123 -5.37 -0.90 -17.36
N ILE A 124 -4.48 -0.12 -16.74
CA ILE A 124 -4.74 0.53 -15.46
C ILE A 124 -5.73 1.69 -15.66
N ASP A 125 -6.57 1.92 -14.64
CA ASP A 125 -7.50 3.04 -14.61
C ASP A 125 -6.78 4.36 -14.94
N LYS A 126 -7.26 5.05 -15.99
CA LYS A 126 -6.69 6.31 -16.46
C LYS A 126 -6.75 7.42 -15.41
N ASP A 127 -7.70 7.31 -14.48
CA ASP A 127 -7.87 8.27 -13.38
C ASP A 127 -6.97 7.95 -12.17
N PHE A 128 -6.18 6.87 -12.22
CA PHE A 128 -5.29 6.49 -11.12
C PHE A 128 -4.36 7.63 -10.69
N PRO A 129 -3.68 8.37 -11.61
CA PRO A 129 -2.87 9.50 -11.21
C PRO A 129 -3.66 10.59 -10.48
N LEU A 130 -4.85 10.94 -10.98
CA LEU A 130 -5.73 11.93 -10.33
C LEU A 130 -6.17 11.46 -8.94
N LYS A 131 -6.56 10.21 -8.80
CA LYS A 131 -6.93 9.61 -7.51
C LYS A 131 -5.78 9.65 -6.51
N CYS A 132 -4.54 9.37 -6.96
CA CYS A 132 -3.34 9.49 -6.12
C CYS A 132 -3.15 10.93 -5.58
N PHE A 133 -3.32 11.95 -6.42
CA PHE A 133 -3.23 13.34 -5.97
C PHE A 133 -4.32 13.70 -4.96
N ILE A 134 -5.56 13.29 -5.20
CA ILE A 134 -6.68 13.53 -4.28
C ILE A 134 -6.41 12.86 -2.92
N ASN A 135 -5.93 11.62 -2.93
CA ASN A 135 -5.60 10.90 -1.70
C ASN A 135 -4.43 11.56 -0.96
N ALA A 136 -3.41 12.05 -1.69
CA ALA A 136 -2.31 12.80 -1.09
C ALA A 136 -2.78 14.10 -0.43
N GLU A 137 -3.69 14.85 -1.06
CA GLU A 137 -4.29 16.06 -0.46
C GLU A 137 -5.09 15.74 0.80
N LYS A 138 -5.94 14.70 0.77
CA LYS A 138 -6.69 14.26 1.94
C LYS A 138 -5.75 13.85 3.08
N TYR A 139 -4.73 13.08 2.78
CA TYR A 139 -3.74 12.65 3.77
C TYR A 139 -2.99 13.82 4.38
N LEU A 140 -2.62 14.83 3.59
CA LEU A 140 -1.99 16.04 4.11
C LEU A 140 -2.90 16.79 5.07
N LYS A 141 -4.20 16.85 4.76
CA LYS A 141 -5.19 17.61 5.54
C LYS A 141 -5.67 16.85 6.77
N TYR A 142 -5.97 15.57 6.63
CA TYR A 142 -6.67 14.78 7.66
C TYR A 142 -5.79 13.68 8.28
N GLY A 143 -4.67 13.34 7.67
CA GLY A 143 -3.83 12.19 8.07
C GLY A 143 -4.35 10.84 7.56
N ASP A 144 -5.45 10.86 6.78
CA ASP A 144 -6.14 9.70 6.19
C ASP A 144 -6.71 10.07 4.80
N PHE A 145 -7.22 9.07 4.05
CA PHE A 145 -7.85 9.28 2.75
C PHE A 145 -8.87 8.18 2.40
#